data_5e3d7a091fb1733035f957a0cfe94f70
#
_entry.id   5e3d7a091fb1733035f957a0cfe94f70
#
_cell.length_a   1.000
_cell.length_b   1.000
_cell.length_c   1.000
_cell.angle_alpha   90.00
_cell.angle_beta   90.00
_cell.angle_gamma   90.00
#
_symmetry.space_group_name_H-M   'P 1'
#
loop_
_entity.id
_entity.type
_entity.pdbx_description
1 polymer ?
#
loop_
_entity_poly.entity_id
_entity_poly.type
_entity_poly.pdbx_seq_one_letter_code
_entity_poly.pdbx_strand_id
1 'polypeptide(L)'
;MLTNFFENMGRMTVFKTAAGSGKMKTKLLFVFITIGLLAANSVKADTVLYCQSELATGFIKENGAWKETNFRQQRYTIKFNKDYSRLEGLSSRSPMECSIRYRSKPNLVFCAGLIGSHRTFMYSKITKRFVFSYISSVGYVDNPNNPGTENMYAGTCQTF
;
A
#
# COMPACT_ATOMS: atom_id res chain seq x y z
N MET A 1 7.02 35.04 -1.09
CA MET A 1 6.98 34.95 0.36
C MET A 1 7.56 33.61 0.78
N LEU A 2 8.87 33.51 0.61
CA LEU A 2 9.72 32.33 0.86
C LEU A 2 10.80 32.84 1.80
N THR A 3 10.75 32.46 3.09
CA THR A 3 11.93 32.50 3.98
C THR A 3 11.51 31.91 5.34
N ASN A 4 12.36 31.14 5.92
CA ASN A 4 12.39 30.56 7.26
C ASN A 4 11.96 29.09 7.36
N PHE A 5 12.83 28.21 6.84
CA PHE A 5 12.82 26.80 7.25
C PHE A 5 14.25 26.22 7.38
N PHE A 6 15.17 27.01 7.91
CA PHE A 6 16.54 26.52 8.20
C PHE A 6 17.08 27.15 9.48
N GLU A 7 16.56 26.74 10.63
CA GLU A 7 17.22 26.99 11.91
C GLU A 7 16.79 25.95 12.95
N ASN A 8 17.41 24.80 12.93
CA ASN A 8 17.54 23.92 14.09
C ASN A 8 18.54 22.78 13.81
N MET A 9 19.70 23.14 13.31
CA MET A 9 20.85 22.21 13.34
C MET A 9 21.93 22.85 14.18
N GLY A 10 22.28 22.21 15.28
CA GLY A 10 23.53 22.53 15.94
C GLY A 10 23.49 22.81 17.43
N ARG A 11 23.33 21.83 18.23
CA ARG A 11 24.07 21.75 19.51
C ARG A 11 24.74 20.40 19.62
N MET A 12 25.89 20.32 18.99
CA MET A 12 26.88 19.28 19.23
C MET A 12 27.50 19.56 20.59
N THR A 13 27.07 18.88 21.64
CA THR A 13 27.72 18.88 22.92
C THR A 13 29.04 18.12 22.80
N VAL A 14 30.12 18.90 22.78
CA VAL A 14 31.50 18.38 22.91
C VAL A 14 31.65 17.84 24.31
N PHE A 15 31.62 16.51 24.45
CA PHE A 15 32.07 15.86 25.70
C PHE A 15 33.58 15.95 25.78
N LYS A 16 34.10 16.83 26.66
CA LYS A 16 35.48 16.83 27.08
C LYS A 16 35.74 15.53 27.87
N THR A 17 36.41 14.61 27.22
CA THR A 17 36.97 13.44 27.91
C THR A 17 38.06 13.88 28.86
N ALA A 18 37.76 13.89 30.15
CA ALA A 18 38.79 13.95 31.20
C ALA A 18 39.56 12.62 31.19
N ALA A 19 40.82 12.69 30.88
CA ALA A 19 41.75 11.57 30.94
C ALA A 19 41.98 11.18 32.44
N GLY A 20 41.09 10.37 32.95
CA GLY A 20 41.27 9.68 34.25
C GLY A 20 41.92 8.34 34.00
N SER A 21 43.23 8.22 34.34
CA SER A 21 43.97 6.96 34.41
C SER A 21 43.35 6.06 35.48
N GLY A 22 42.40 5.24 35.08
CA GLY A 22 41.88 4.19 35.94
C GLY A 22 41.73 2.92 35.11
N LYS A 23 42.36 1.83 35.51
CA LYS A 23 42.23 0.48 34.94
C LYS A 23 40.74 0.08 34.90
N MET A 24 40.00 0.56 33.94
CA MET A 24 38.60 0.22 33.75
C MET A 24 38.52 -1.20 33.19
N LYS A 25 38.00 -2.10 34.05
CA LYS A 25 37.93 -3.53 33.79
C LYS A 25 37.20 -3.76 32.47
N THR A 26 37.86 -4.41 31.56
CA THR A 26 37.44 -4.76 30.20
C THR A 26 36.04 -5.39 30.12
N LYS A 27 35.50 -5.86 31.22
CA LYS A 27 34.17 -6.46 31.34
C LYS A 27 33.00 -5.47 31.12
N LEU A 28 33.17 -4.17 31.39
CA LEU A 28 32.12 -3.18 31.24
C LEU A 28 31.92 -2.78 29.77
N LEU A 29 32.98 -2.79 28.98
CA LEU A 29 32.95 -2.43 27.57
C LEU A 29 32.11 -3.43 26.72
N PHE A 30 32.19 -4.72 27.08
CA PHE A 30 31.42 -5.76 26.38
C PHE A 30 29.92 -5.68 26.63
N VAL A 31 29.48 -5.18 27.78
CA VAL A 31 28.03 -5.04 28.08
C VAL A 31 27.40 -3.94 27.25
N PHE A 32 28.09 -2.84 26.98
CA PHE A 32 27.55 -1.76 26.13
C PHE A 32 27.49 -2.13 24.65
N ILE A 33 28.40 -2.96 24.15
CA ILE A 33 28.40 -3.44 22.76
C ILE A 33 27.24 -4.42 22.51
N THR A 34 26.92 -5.28 23.50
CA THR A 34 25.79 -6.22 23.36
C THR A 34 24.42 -5.53 23.42
N ILE A 35 24.25 -4.46 24.16
CA ILE A 35 22.99 -3.70 24.23
C ILE A 35 22.77 -2.90 22.95
N GLY A 36 23.81 -2.38 22.31
CA GLY A 36 23.72 -1.67 21.02
C GLY A 36 23.29 -2.54 19.85
N LEU A 37 23.57 -3.84 19.86
CA LEU A 37 23.20 -4.77 18.80
C LEU A 37 21.73 -5.26 18.87
N LEU A 38 21.04 -5.08 19.99
CA LEU A 38 19.64 -5.48 20.18
C LEU A 38 18.63 -4.42 19.71
N ALA A 39 19.07 -3.22 19.36
CA ALA A 39 18.26 -2.23 18.67
C ALA A 39 18.18 -2.56 17.16
N ALA A 40 17.92 -3.81 16.80
CA ALA A 40 17.60 -4.20 15.44
C ALA A 40 16.27 -3.51 15.10
N ASN A 41 16.34 -2.39 14.37
CA ASN A 41 15.18 -1.78 13.77
C ASN A 41 14.46 -2.90 13.00
N SER A 42 13.26 -3.28 13.45
CA SER A 42 12.43 -4.23 12.73
C SER A 42 12.12 -3.64 11.36
N VAL A 43 12.86 -4.07 10.37
CA VAL A 43 12.59 -3.69 8.97
C VAL A 43 11.23 -4.28 8.62
N LYS A 44 10.22 -3.43 8.61
CA LYS A 44 8.89 -3.84 8.21
C LYS A 44 8.94 -4.22 6.72
N ALA A 45 8.71 -5.47 6.42
CA ALA A 45 8.73 -6.01 5.06
C ALA A 45 7.49 -5.60 4.28
N ASP A 46 7.58 -5.69 2.96
CA ASP A 46 6.43 -5.61 2.06
C ASP A 46 5.44 -6.75 2.35
N THR A 47 4.16 -6.51 2.14
CA THR A 47 3.11 -7.51 2.38
C THR A 47 2.63 -8.07 1.04
N VAL A 48 2.84 -9.36 0.83
CA VAL A 48 2.32 -10.09 -0.34
C VAL A 48 1.05 -10.83 0.06
N LEU A 49 0.00 -10.68 -0.75
CA LEU A 49 -1.31 -11.28 -0.54
C LEU A 49 -1.76 -12.05 -1.78
N TYR A 50 -2.38 -13.20 -1.56
CA TYR A 50 -3.20 -13.90 -2.54
C TYR A 50 -4.65 -13.56 -2.32
N CYS A 51 -5.28 -12.98 -3.32
CA CYS A 51 -6.68 -12.57 -3.27
C CYS A 51 -7.49 -13.39 -4.29
N GLN A 52 -8.64 -13.89 -3.86
CA GLN A 52 -9.59 -14.57 -4.72
C GLN A 52 -10.93 -13.87 -4.63
N SER A 53 -11.51 -13.50 -5.79
CA SER A 53 -12.87 -12.96 -5.83
C SER A 53 -13.89 -14.08 -5.62
N GLU A 54 -14.87 -13.82 -4.80
CA GLU A 54 -16.04 -14.65 -4.54
C GLU A 54 -17.23 -14.18 -5.37
N LEU A 55 -17.30 -12.87 -5.59
CA LEU A 55 -18.31 -12.20 -6.42
C LEU A 55 -17.61 -11.42 -7.54
N ALA A 56 -18.21 -11.47 -8.73
CA ALA A 56 -17.74 -10.74 -9.90
C ALA A 56 -18.94 -10.33 -10.75
N THR A 57 -19.31 -9.05 -10.71
CA THR A 57 -20.47 -8.49 -11.39
C THR A 57 -20.13 -7.15 -12.04
N GLY A 58 -21.03 -6.64 -12.84
CA GLY A 58 -20.92 -5.33 -13.45
C GLY A 58 -21.83 -5.16 -14.66
N PHE A 59 -21.39 -4.30 -15.57
CA PHE A 59 -22.17 -3.94 -16.75
C PHE A 59 -21.33 -4.05 -18.02
N ILE A 60 -21.96 -4.47 -19.10
CA ILE A 60 -21.43 -4.38 -20.46
C ILE A 60 -22.34 -3.49 -21.29
N LYS A 61 -21.79 -2.79 -22.26
CA LYS A 61 -22.58 -1.99 -23.20
C LYS A 61 -22.81 -2.81 -24.47
N GLU A 62 -24.07 -3.20 -24.72
CA GLU A 62 -24.51 -3.92 -25.93
C GLU A 62 -25.52 -3.09 -26.67
N ASN A 63 -25.30 -2.85 -27.96
CA ASN A 63 -26.22 -2.07 -28.84
C ASN A 63 -26.60 -0.68 -28.26
N GLY A 64 -25.61 -0.01 -27.63
CA GLY A 64 -25.84 1.31 -27.03
C GLY A 64 -26.47 1.30 -25.62
N ALA A 65 -26.97 0.17 -25.13
CA ALA A 65 -27.58 0.02 -23.81
C ALA A 65 -26.69 -0.72 -22.82
N TRP A 66 -26.75 -0.31 -21.56
CA TRP A 66 -26.09 -1.02 -20.47
C TRP A 66 -26.88 -2.24 -20.05
N LYS A 67 -26.19 -3.37 -19.90
CA LYS A 67 -26.74 -4.65 -19.47
C LYS A 67 -25.92 -5.19 -18.30
N GLU A 68 -26.62 -5.56 -17.23
CA GLU A 68 -25.99 -6.25 -16.10
C GLU A 68 -25.46 -7.62 -16.54
N THR A 69 -24.29 -7.97 -16.04
CA THR A 69 -23.66 -9.26 -16.32
C THR A 69 -22.79 -9.73 -15.17
N ASN A 70 -22.59 -11.04 -15.09
CA ASN A 70 -21.64 -11.65 -14.19
C ASN A 70 -20.34 -11.94 -14.92
N PHE A 71 -19.24 -11.65 -14.28
CA PHE A 71 -17.90 -11.90 -14.79
C PHE A 71 -17.31 -13.16 -14.16
N ARG A 72 -16.28 -13.70 -14.80
CA ARG A 72 -15.51 -14.79 -14.26
C ARG A 72 -14.74 -14.31 -13.02
N GLN A 73 -14.79 -15.08 -11.93
CA GLN A 73 -13.97 -14.85 -10.74
C GLN A 73 -12.49 -14.80 -11.08
N GLN A 74 -11.76 -13.91 -10.41
CA GLN A 74 -10.35 -13.65 -10.65
C GLN A 74 -9.52 -13.97 -9.41
N ARG A 75 -8.25 -14.30 -9.66
CA ARG A 75 -7.22 -14.46 -8.63
C ARG A 75 -6.15 -13.42 -8.86
N TYR A 76 -5.69 -12.81 -7.78
CA TYR A 76 -4.67 -11.77 -7.81
C TYR A 76 -3.55 -12.11 -6.84
N THR A 77 -2.31 -11.96 -7.26
CA THR A 77 -1.18 -11.86 -6.36
C THR A 77 -0.83 -10.39 -6.27
N ILE A 78 -1.06 -9.80 -5.11
CA ILE A 78 -0.84 -8.37 -4.91
C ILE A 78 0.24 -8.14 -3.86
N LYS A 79 0.91 -7.00 -3.98
CA LYS A 79 1.98 -6.60 -3.09
C LYS A 79 1.76 -5.18 -2.62
N PHE A 80 1.64 -5.01 -1.30
CA PHE A 80 1.73 -3.71 -0.66
C PHE A 80 3.16 -3.43 -0.22
N ASN A 81 3.61 -2.20 -0.38
CA ASN A 81 4.82 -1.75 0.30
C ASN A 81 4.62 -1.71 1.83
N LYS A 82 5.70 -1.55 2.57
CA LYS A 82 5.76 -1.65 4.04
C LYS A 82 4.76 -0.76 4.79
N ASP A 83 4.36 0.39 4.23
CA ASP A 83 3.46 1.37 4.84
C ASP A 83 2.05 1.39 4.22
N TYR A 84 1.77 0.48 3.28
CA TYR A 84 0.51 0.42 2.54
C TYR A 84 0.20 1.68 1.73
N SER A 85 1.19 2.42 1.28
CA SER A 85 1.01 3.59 0.40
C SER A 85 0.98 3.23 -1.08
N ARG A 86 1.40 2.01 -1.43
CA ARG A 86 1.48 1.55 -2.83
C ARG A 86 1.07 0.09 -2.96
N LEU A 87 0.32 -0.20 -4.01
CA LEU A 87 -0.17 -1.52 -4.37
C LEU A 87 0.28 -1.89 -5.78
N GLU A 88 0.83 -3.08 -5.94
CA GLU A 88 1.25 -3.69 -7.20
C GLU A 88 0.55 -5.04 -7.41
N GLY A 89 0.51 -5.55 -8.65
CA GLY A 89 0.03 -6.89 -8.99
C GLY A 89 -1.41 -7.00 -9.49
N LEU A 90 -2.25 -5.96 -9.36
CA LEU A 90 -3.61 -5.97 -9.92
C LEU A 90 -3.63 -5.78 -11.44
N SER A 91 -2.58 -5.25 -12.00
CA SER A 91 -2.43 -5.02 -13.44
C SER A 91 -0.97 -4.88 -13.78
N SER A 92 -0.59 -5.38 -14.94
CA SER A 92 0.76 -5.28 -15.49
C SER A 92 1.17 -3.85 -15.86
N ARG A 93 0.23 -2.90 -15.90
CA ARG A 93 0.48 -1.57 -16.49
C ARG A 93 0.93 -0.50 -15.50
N SER A 94 0.45 -0.51 -14.26
CA SER A 94 0.82 0.55 -13.31
C SER A 94 0.45 0.18 -11.88
N PRO A 95 1.29 0.53 -10.91
CA PRO A 95 0.94 0.45 -9.50
C PRO A 95 -0.22 1.40 -9.17
N MET A 96 -0.85 1.18 -8.03
CA MET A 96 -1.89 2.05 -7.49
C MET A 96 -1.34 2.79 -6.27
N GLU A 97 -1.71 4.05 -6.11
CA GLU A 97 -1.43 4.81 -4.89
C GLU A 97 -2.50 4.53 -3.84
N CYS A 98 -2.05 4.35 -2.62
CA CYS A 98 -2.92 3.95 -1.52
C CYS A 98 -2.87 4.93 -0.35
N SER A 99 -3.97 5.03 0.37
CA SER A 99 -4.07 5.85 1.57
C SER A 99 -5.09 5.28 2.55
N ILE A 100 -4.98 5.67 3.82
CA ILE A 100 -5.99 5.42 4.84
C ILE A 100 -6.90 6.65 4.88
N ARG A 101 -7.99 6.63 4.12
CA ARG A 101 -8.90 7.78 4.00
C ARG A 101 -9.74 8.04 5.25
N TYR A 102 -10.03 7.02 6.03
CA TYR A 102 -10.93 7.14 7.18
C TYR A 102 -10.14 7.04 8.48
N ARG A 103 -9.99 8.14 9.20
CA ARG A 103 -9.31 8.16 10.51
C ARG A 103 -9.95 7.19 11.52
N SER A 104 -11.27 7.03 11.47
CA SER A 104 -12.02 6.09 12.32
C SER A 104 -11.84 4.62 11.92
N LYS A 105 -11.24 4.34 10.77
CA LYS A 105 -11.02 2.98 10.24
C LYS A 105 -9.59 2.82 9.74
N PRO A 106 -8.57 2.87 10.62
CA PRO A 106 -7.15 2.86 10.23
C PRO A 106 -6.70 1.57 9.55
N ASN A 107 -7.52 0.52 9.61
CA ASN A 107 -7.25 -0.76 8.98
C ASN A 107 -7.84 -0.90 7.56
N LEU A 108 -8.57 0.12 7.08
CA LEU A 108 -9.11 0.14 5.73
C LEU A 108 -8.17 0.93 4.81
N VAL A 109 -7.54 0.22 3.88
CA VAL A 109 -6.67 0.78 2.84
C VAL A 109 -7.51 1.04 1.60
N PHE A 110 -7.42 2.25 1.07
CA PHE A 110 -8.02 2.63 -0.22
C PHE A 110 -6.91 2.93 -1.22
N CYS A 111 -6.95 2.30 -2.38
CA CYS A 111 -6.01 2.52 -3.47
C CYS A 111 -6.74 2.98 -4.72
N ALA A 112 -6.14 3.92 -5.44
CA ALA A 112 -6.62 4.39 -6.73
C ALA A 112 -5.51 4.24 -7.77
N GLY A 113 -5.89 3.87 -8.99
CA GLY A 113 -4.97 3.87 -10.11
C GLY A 113 -4.53 5.29 -10.44
N LEU A 114 -3.33 5.44 -10.98
CA LEU A 114 -2.82 6.71 -11.49
C LEU A 114 -3.73 7.24 -12.61
N ILE A 115 -3.59 8.52 -12.91
CA ILE A 115 -4.38 9.27 -13.91
C ILE A 115 -4.64 8.44 -15.17
N GLY A 116 -5.93 8.31 -15.53
CA GLY A 116 -6.37 7.55 -16.71
C GLY A 116 -6.69 6.07 -16.47
N SER A 117 -6.42 5.53 -15.28
CA SER A 117 -6.82 4.19 -14.92
C SER A 117 -7.94 4.22 -13.89
N HIS A 118 -9.17 4.26 -14.29
CA HIS A 118 -10.35 4.31 -13.42
C HIS A 118 -10.52 3.04 -12.56
N ARG A 119 -9.46 2.67 -11.82
CA ARG A 119 -9.42 1.49 -10.96
C ARG A 119 -9.35 1.91 -9.51
N THR A 120 -10.13 1.24 -8.68
CA THR A 120 -10.06 1.40 -7.24
C THR A 120 -9.95 0.03 -6.55
N PHE A 121 -9.21 -0.01 -5.46
CA PHE A 121 -9.07 -1.20 -4.65
C PHE A 121 -9.20 -0.83 -3.18
N MET A 122 -10.12 -1.47 -2.47
CA MET A 122 -10.25 -1.35 -1.02
C MET A 122 -9.89 -2.65 -0.36
N TYR A 123 -9.14 -2.58 0.74
CA TYR A 123 -8.70 -3.75 1.49
C TYR A 123 -8.78 -3.52 3.00
N SER A 124 -9.38 -4.45 3.71
CA SER A 124 -9.39 -4.46 5.17
C SER A 124 -8.28 -5.36 5.72
N LYS A 125 -7.33 -4.76 6.43
CA LYS A 125 -6.22 -5.48 7.09
C LYS A 125 -6.70 -6.46 8.18
N ILE A 126 -7.89 -6.23 8.74
CA ILE A 126 -8.47 -7.08 9.79
C ILE A 126 -9.23 -8.25 9.17
N THR A 127 -10.26 -7.95 8.36
CA THR A 127 -11.15 -8.98 7.81
C THR A 127 -10.58 -9.69 6.59
N LYS A 128 -9.46 -9.18 6.06
CA LYS A 128 -8.82 -9.68 4.83
C LYS A 128 -9.73 -9.60 3.60
N ARG A 129 -10.84 -8.89 3.67
CA ARG A 129 -11.74 -8.68 2.55
C ARG A 129 -11.27 -7.56 1.66
N PHE A 130 -11.55 -7.69 0.37
CA PHE A 130 -11.27 -6.66 -0.62
C PHE A 130 -12.48 -6.39 -1.52
N VAL A 131 -12.49 -5.21 -2.11
CA VAL A 131 -13.31 -4.85 -3.27
C VAL A 131 -12.38 -4.20 -4.29
N PHE A 132 -12.44 -4.67 -5.52
CA PHE A 132 -11.75 -4.09 -6.66
C PHE A 132 -12.78 -3.68 -7.70
N SER A 133 -12.70 -2.45 -8.21
CA SER A 133 -13.53 -1.99 -9.30
C SER A 133 -12.69 -1.42 -10.45
N TYR A 134 -13.17 -1.65 -11.64
CA TYR A 134 -12.66 -1.07 -12.87
C TYR A 134 -13.78 -0.39 -13.61
N ILE A 135 -13.66 0.92 -13.79
CA ILE A 135 -14.61 1.74 -14.52
C ILE A 135 -13.89 2.20 -15.79
N SER A 136 -14.37 1.74 -16.95
CA SER A 136 -13.76 2.10 -18.24
C SER A 136 -14.33 3.42 -18.75
N SER A 137 -13.47 4.38 -19.02
CA SER A 137 -13.88 5.62 -19.70
C SER A 137 -14.47 5.36 -21.11
N VAL A 138 -14.12 4.23 -21.70
CA VAL A 138 -14.61 3.83 -23.04
C VAL A 138 -16.12 3.58 -23.05
N GLY A 139 -16.69 3.17 -21.92
CA GLY A 139 -18.15 2.98 -21.81
C GLY A 139 -18.98 4.26 -21.95
N TYR A 140 -18.36 5.41 -21.76
CA TYR A 140 -19.01 6.72 -21.90
C TYR A 140 -18.86 7.33 -23.30
N VAL A 141 -18.02 6.73 -24.13
CA VAL A 141 -17.83 7.13 -25.53
C VAL A 141 -18.40 6.04 -26.39
N ASP A 142 -19.35 6.39 -27.26
CA ASP A 142 -19.96 5.44 -28.19
C ASP A 142 -18.92 4.98 -29.23
N ASN A 143 -18.31 3.84 -28.93
CA ASN A 143 -17.39 3.16 -29.83
C ASN A 143 -17.90 1.74 -30.09
N PRO A 144 -18.46 1.47 -31.27
CA PRO A 144 -19.03 0.16 -31.60
C PRO A 144 -17.99 -0.98 -31.61
N ASN A 145 -16.69 -0.64 -31.79
CA ASN A 145 -15.60 -1.62 -31.81
C ASN A 145 -15.04 -1.93 -30.42
N ASN A 146 -15.45 -1.19 -29.40
CA ASN A 146 -15.00 -1.39 -28.04
C ASN A 146 -16.14 -1.05 -27.07
N PRO A 147 -17.08 -1.98 -26.88
CA PRO A 147 -18.17 -1.77 -25.95
C PRO A 147 -17.59 -1.61 -24.53
N GLY A 148 -18.03 -0.58 -23.84
CA GLY A 148 -17.58 -0.31 -22.48
C GLY A 148 -17.90 -1.47 -21.55
N THR A 149 -17.02 -1.68 -20.58
CA THR A 149 -17.19 -2.70 -19.55
C THR A 149 -16.86 -2.10 -18.20
N GLU A 150 -17.82 -2.20 -17.28
CA GLU A 150 -17.68 -1.80 -15.89
C GLU A 150 -17.75 -3.04 -15.01
N ASN A 151 -16.77 -3.27 -14.17
CA ASN A 151 -16.79 -4.48 -13.35
C ASN A 151 -16.37 -4.23 -11.91
N MET A 152 -16.89 -5.06 -11.02
CA MET A 152 -16.58 -5.08 -9.61
C MET A 152 -16.33 -6.52 -9.15
N TYR A 153 -15.28 -6.68 -8.39
CA TYR A 153 -14.89 -7.95 -7.76
C TYR A 153 -14.86 -7.77 -6.26
N ALA A 154 -15.43 -8.69 -5.52
CA ALA A 154 -15.34 -8.73 -4.06
C ALA A 154 -14.89 -10.13 -3.62
N GLY A 155 -14.09 -10.20 -2.56
CA GLY A 155 -13.57 -11.48 -2.08
C GLY A 155 -12.64 -11.32 -0.89
N THR A 156 -11.79 -12.33 -0.71
CA THR A 156 -10.86 -12.42 0.41
C THR A 156 -9.42 -12.57 -0.04
N CYS A 157 -8.50 -12.13 0.81
CA CYS A 157 -7.06 -12.27 0.62
C CYS A 157 -6.44 -13.07 1.74
N GLN A 158 -5.38 -13.80 1.44
CA GLN A 158 -4.57 -14.54 2.40
C GLN A 158 -3.12 -14.05 2.34
N THR A 159 -2.48 -14.01 3.47
CA THR A 159 -1.01 -13.83 3.55
C THR A 159 -0.34 -15.18 3.32
N PHE A 160 0.89 -15.13 2.82
CA PHE A 160 1.78 -16.28 2.82
C PHE A 160 2.12 -16.71 4.24
#